data_87dea608feffd3fa69c812c494f65e36
#
_entry.id   87dea608feffd3fa69c812c494f65e36
#
_cell.length_a   1.000
_cell.length_b   1.000
_cell.length_c   1.000
_cell.angle_alpha   90.00
_cell.angle_beta   90.00
_cell.angle_gamma   90.00
#
_symmetry.space_group_name_H-M   'P 1'
#
loop_
_entity.id
_entity.type
_entity.pdbx_description
1 polymer ?
#
loop_
_entity_poly.entity_id
_entity_poly.type
_entity_poly.pdbx_seq_one_letter_code
_entity_poly.pdbx_strand_id
1 'polypeptide(L)'
;MRAALCRLRFQTASNRNILMNKHINDLLFHPFTPLKGSIKKLKKRTHAAVLKNGEVVCGRIRHWSSLSNCDFVFDREGNILIADYHIRNRKSAAERNLFRYDGKNRLLESWRIMRSCQFERNLYFYSEAGLLWEMQVYEGIIAENSTDYAGWLHFLPDGLLADKEGKAADIERLNLKHRHTVYYEYDGIGRLIRETEASESVEGVKTYSYDGESGRIKEYCFYENGIRIEQWLYIYTPQGWLQECVYRHKDYALPSTEYYEYDDEGNETAFLCNGELCRSTRYENGRPVEEIIYDSHDGGKPKNRTLWPAANERHCYTWHEKSWLLESIDYTNAGGNTLKSQFFQSDGTPNGTSECTYTAQEMLESVCSINASGEVTSRMQWHYGYDARGNLVRYYCSENGRLDSYDIKTLEIEYFDAEESV
;
A
#
# COMPACT_ATOMS: atom_id res chain seq x y z
N MET A 1 10.35 9.72 -1.85
CA MET A 1 9.01 9.30 -1.38
C MET A 1 7.86 9.83 -2.26
N ARG A 2 7.85 11.09 -2.75
CA ARG A 2 6.83 11.62 -3.68
C ARG A 2 6.89 11.01 -5.09
N ALA A 3 8.05 10.75 -5.65
CA ALA A 3 8.21 10.09 -6.97
C ALA A 3 7.70 8.63 -6.96
N ALA A 4 7.86 7.90 -5.85
CA ALA A 4 7.25 6.58 -5.67
C ALA A 4 5.72 6.66 -5.59
N LEU A 5 5.17 7.74 -5.02
CA LEU A 5 3.73 8.03 -5.00
C LEU A 5 3.19 8.39 -6.40
N CYS A 6 3.97 9.07 -7.25
CA CYS A 6 3.61 9.30 -8.65
C CYS A 6 3.52 7.98 -9.44
N ARG A 7 4.47 7.06 -9.28
CA ARG A 7 4.40 5.73 -9.94
C ARG A 7 3.18 4.91 -9.51
N LEU A 8 2.67 5.10 -8.30
CA LEU A 8 1.49 4.39 -7.78
C LEU A 8 0.14 5.01 -8.20
N ARG A 9 0.10 6.28 -8.60
CA ARG A 9 -1.17 6.94 -8.99
C ARG A 9 -1.66 6.59 -10.39
N PHE A 10 -0.79 6.06 -11.26
CA PHE A 10 -1.10 5.89 -12.70
C PHE A 10 -1.31 4.44 -13.16
N GLN A 11 -1.66 3.53 -12.25
CA GLN A 11 -2.11 2.22 -12.69
C GLN A 11 -3.57 2.33 -13.15
N THR A 12 -3.76 2.11 -14.45
CA THR A 12 -5.04 2.16 -15.17
C THR A 12 -6.13 1.30 -14.55
N ALA A 13 -7.39 1.59 -14.85
CA ALA A 13 -8.57 0.88 -14.34
C ALA A 13 -8.51 -0.65 -14.51
N SER A 14 -7.81 -1.17 -15.52
CA SER A 14 -7.60 -2.61 -15.72
C SER A 14 -6.74 -3.27 -14.62
N ASN A 15 -5.94 -2.48 -13.90
CA ASN A 15 -5.08 -2.96 -12.81
C ASN A 15 -5.73 -2.84 -11.41
N ARG A 16 -6.97 -2.34 -11.30
CA ARG A 16 -7.63 -2.21 -9.98
C ARG A 16 -7.86 -3.56 -9.30
N ASN A 17 -8.16 -4.62 -10.06
CA ASN A 17 -8.27 -5.98 -9.49
C ASN A 17 -6.91 -6.52 -9.01
N ILE A 18 -5.83 -6.25 -9.75
CA ILE A 18 -4.46 -6.59 -9.33
C ILE A 18 -4.05 -5.73 -8.13
N LEU A 19 -4.47 -4.46 -8.08
CA LEU A 19 -4.24 -3.56 -6.94
C LEU A 19 -5.05 -3.97 -5.71
N MET A 20 -6.31 -4.43 -5.85
CA MET A 20 -7.09 -4.95 -4.72
C MET A 20 -6.43 -6.20 -4.14
N ASN A 21 -6.00 -7.16 -4.95
CA ASN A 21 -5.29 -8.35 -4.48
C ASN A 21 -3.91 -8.00 -3.86
N LYS A 22 -3.21 -7.01 -4.40
CA LYS A 22 -1.96 -6.49 -3.80
C LYS A 22 -2.23 -5.75 -2.49
N HIS A 23 -3.29 -4.93 -2.41
CA HIS A 23 -3.71 -4.27 -1.17
C HIS A 23 -4.13 -5.24 -0.07
N ILE A 24 -4.72 -6.40 -0.41
CA ILE A 24 -5.05 -7.41 0.61
C ILE A 24 -3.79 -7.94 1.26
N ASN A 25 -2.76 -8.27 0.49
CA ASN A 25 -1.49 -8.72 1.03
C ASN A 25 -0.84 -7.63 1.90
N ASP A 26 -0.87 -6.36 1.47
CA ASP A 26 -0.37 -5.22 2.24
C ASP A 26 -1.19 -4.96 3.52
N LEU A 27 -2.51 -5.26 3.50
CA LEU A 27 -3.42 -5.11 4.63
C LEU A 27 -3.30 -6.26 5.64
N LEU A 28 -2.92 -7.46 5.21
CA LEU A 28 -3.01 -8.64 6.05
C LEU A 28 -1.88 -8.77 7.05
N PHE A 29 -0.64 -8.72 6.64
CA PHE A 29 0.51 -8.84 7.53
C PHE A 29 1.80 -8.39 6.86
N HIS A 30 2.09 -7.23 6.50
CA HIS A 30 3.33 -6.90 5.81
C HIS A 30 3.72 -7.84 4.61
N PRO A 31 4.43 -7.41 3.59
CA PRO A 31 4.43 -7.96 2.22
C PRO A 31 5.08 -9.34 2.03
N PHE A 32 5.05 -10.24 3.01
CA PHE A 32 6.02 -11.33 3.04
C PHE A 32 5.65 -12.57 2.22
N THR A 33 4.39 -12.90 2.03
CA THR A 33 4.05 -14.05 1.16
C THR A 33 2.62 -13.97 0.64
N PRO A 34 2.39 -14.16 -0.65
CA PRO A 34 1.05 -14.33 -1.17
C PRO A 34 0.39 -15.55 -0.51
N LEU A 35 -0.87 -15.40 -0.12
CA LEU A 35 -1.65 -16.47 0.47
C LEU A 35 -1.79 -17.64 -0.51
N LYS A 36 -1.63 -18.87 -0.01
CA LYS A 36 -1.67 -20.10 -0.79
C LYS A 36 -3.04 -20.76 -0.69
N GLY A 37 -3.50 -21.31 -1.80
CA GLY A 37 -4.76 -22.06 -1.88
C GLY A 37 -5.94 -21.20 -2.30
N SER A 38 -7.05 -21.87 -2.63
CA SER A 38 -8.31 -21.22 -3.00
C SER A 38 -9.05 -20.83 -1.72
N ILE A 39 -9.01 -19.55 -1.37
CA ILE A 39 -9.53 -19.03 -0.10
C ILE A 39 -10.98 -18.62 -0.28
N LYS A 40 -11.85 -19.11 0.59
CA LYS A 40 -13.28 -18.81 0.65
C LYS A 40 -13.57 -17.67 1.62
N LYS A 41 -12.96 -17.72 2.82
CA LYS A 41 -13.09 -16.68 3.83
C LYS A 41 -11.77 -16.43 4.54
N LEU A 42 -11.58 -15.21 4.99
CA LEU A 42 -10.43 -14.80 5.78
C LEU A 42 -10.87 -13.84 6.86
N LYS A 43 -10.47 -14.11 8.11
CA LYS A 43 -10.71 -13.21 9.25
C LYS A 43 -9.38 -12.81 9.85
N LYS A 44 -9.14 -11.52 9.95
CA LYS A 44 -7.99 -10.93 10.63
C LYS A 44 -8.42 -10.37 11.97
N ARG A 45 -7.68 -10.71 13.02
CA ARG A 45 -7.89 -10.17 14.37
C ARG A 45 -6.57 -9.75 15.01
N THR A 46 -6.66 -8.68 15.80
CA THR A 46 -5.59 -8.21 16.66
C THR A 46 -6.02 -8.41 18.11
N HIS A 47 -5.25 -9.15 18.87
CA HIS A 47 -5.54 -9.48 20.26
C HIS A 47 -4.47 -8.92 21.19
N ALA A 48 -4.84 -8.60 22.42
CA ALA A 48 -3.85 -8.44 23.47
C ALA A 48 -3.13 -9.78 23.68
N ALA A 49 -1.80 -9.75 23.80
CA ALA A 49 -1.04 -10.92 24.22
C ALA A 49 -1.25 -11.16 25.72
N VAL A 50 -1.54 -12.38 26.11
CA VAL A 50 -1.72 -12.79 27.51
C VAL A 50 -0.89 -14.04 27.77
N LEU A 51 -0.13 -14.04 28.87
CA LEU A 51 0.58 -15.22 29.33
C LEU A 51 -0.34 -16.04 30.23
N LYS A 52 -0.59 -17.30 29.86
CA LYS A 52 -1.39 -18.23 30.66
C LYS A 52 -0.66 -19.59 30.75
N ASN A 53 -0.35 -20.04 31.97
CA ASN A 53 0.37 -21.28 32.22
C ASN A 53 1.71 -21.39 31.45
N GLY A 54 2.43 -20.27 31.28
CA GLY A 54 3.68 -20.23 30.52
C GLY A 54 3.52 -20.14 29.00
N GLU A 55 2.29 -20.19 28.49
CA GLU A 55 2.00 -20.07 27.06
C GLU A 55 1.40 -18.71 26.71
N VAL A 56 1.76 -18.21 25.51
CA VAL A 56 1.19 -16.96 24.96
C VAL A 56 -0.13 -17.26 24.29
N VAL A 57 -1.20 -16.70 24.82
CA VAL A 57 -2.57 -16.88 24.31
C VAL A 57 -3.19 -15.56 23.87
N CYS A 58 -4.16 -15.64 22.94
CA CYS A 58 -4.95 -14.49 22.54
C CYS A 58 -5.85 -14.02 23.68
N GLY A 59 -5.66 -12.80 24.12
CA GLY A 59 -6.55 -12.11 25.06
C GLY A 59 -7.70 -11.39 24.34
N ARG A 60 -8.18 -10.29 24.93
CA ARG A 60 -9.24 -9.47 24.32
C ARG A 60 -8.81 -8.91 22.98
N ILE A 61 -9.77 -8.76 22.07
CA ILE A 61 -9.54 -8.10 20.77
C ILE A 61 -9.19 -6.62 21.02
N ARG A 62 -8.17 -6.14 20.32
CA ARG A 62 -7.76 -4.74 20.31
C ARG A 62 -8.13 -4.09 18.98
N HIS A 63 -8.50 -2.81 19.03
CA HIS A 63 -8.93 -2.03 17.88
C HIS A 63 -8.11 -0.74 17.79
N TRP A 64 -6.96 -0.82 17.10
CA TRP A 64 -6.09 0.34 16.90
C TRP A 64 -6.53 1.17 15.68
N SER A 65 -7.03 0.50 14.64
CA SER A 65 -7.51 1.12 13.41
C SER A 65 -8.60 0.24 12.77
N SER A 66 -9.30 0.76 11.77
CA SER A 66 -10.28 -0.01 10.97
C SER A 66 -9.66 -1.24 10.30
N LEU A 67 -8.35 -1.20 9.99
CA LEU A 67 -7.61 -2.29 9.36
C LEU A 67 -7.08 -3.34 10.34
N SER A 68 -7.24 -3.14 11.65
CA SER A 68 -6.76 -4.09 12.66
C SER A 68 -7.60 -5.36 12.71
N ASN A 69 -8.89 -5.26 12.39
CA ASN A 69 -9.83 -6.38 12.42
C ASN A 69 -10.73 -6.29 11.19
N CYS A 70 -10.64 -7.27 10.31
CA CYS A 70 -11.43 -7.33 9.08
C CYS A 70 -11.77 -8.77 8.71
N ASP A 71 -12.88 -8.93 7.99
CA ASP A 71 -13.35 -10.19 7.46
C ASP A 71 -13.53 -10.04 5.96
N PHE A 72 -13.07 -11.04 5.19
CA PHE A 72 -13.22 -11.08 3.74
C PHE A 72 -13.90 -12.37 3.33
N VAL A 73 -14.75 -12.29 2.31
CA VAL A 73 -15.35 -13.42 1.60
C VAL A 73 -14.94 -13.29 0.14
N PHE A 74 -14.53 -14.41 -0.46
CA PHE A 74 -14.06 -14.47 -1.83
C PHE A 74 -14.95 -15.41 -2.66
N ASP A 75 -14.98 -15.19 -3.98
CA ASP A 75 -15.42 -16.19 -4.93
C ASP A 75 -14.28 -17.20 -5.22
N ARG A 76 -14.53 -18.15 -6.14
CA ARG A 76 -13.55 -19.17 -6.53
C ARG A 76 -12.42 -18.61 -7.37
N GLU A 77 -12.66 -17.55 -8.09
CA GLU A 77 -11.71 -16.82 -8.91
C GLU A 77 -10.76 -15.95 -8.06
N GLY A 78 -11.04 -15.82 -6.75
CA GLY A 78 -10.27 -15.03 -5.80
C GLY A 78 -10.68 -13.57 -5.72
N ASN A 79 -11.83 -13.20 -6.32
CA ASN A 79 -12.37 -11.84 -6.18
C ASN A 79 -13.00 -11.67 -4.79
N ILE A 80 -12.88 -10.46 -4.22
CA ILE A 80 -13.55 -10.14 -2.96
C ILE A 80 -15.02 -9.91 -3.24
N LEU A 81 -15.89 -10.66 -2.56
CA LEU A 81 -17.34 -10.44 -2.56
C LEU A 81 -17.78 -9.53 -1.41
N ILE A 82 -17.15 -9.68 -0.24
CA ILE A 82 -17.47 -8.93 0.97
C ILE A 82 -16.17 -8.55 1.68
N ALA A 83 -16.09 -7.31 2.14
CA ALA A 83 -15.04 -6.83 3.03
C ALA A 83 -15.66 -6.09 4.21
N ASP A 84 -15.58 -6.67 5.41
CA ASP A 84 -16.07 -6.09 6.67
C ASP A 84 -14.93 -5.56 7.49
N TYR A 85 -15.04 -4.29 7.92
CA TYR A 85 -14.06 -3.63 8.78
C TYR A 85 -14.68 -3.38 10.16
N HIS A 86 -14.02 -3.84 11.21
CA HIS A 86 -14.51 -3.77 12.59
C HIS A 86 -13.77 -2.72 13.40
N ILE A 87 -14.51 -1.77 13.97
CA ILE A 87 -14.00 -0.77 14.90
C ILE A 87 -14.62 -1.00 16.27
N ARG A 88 -13.79 -1.13 17.31
CA ARG A 88 -14.19 -1.37 18.71
C ARG A 88 -15.00 -2.66 18.90
N ASN A 89 -15.11 -3.17 20.13
CA ASN A 89 -15.70 -4.44 20.57
C ASN A 89 -17.21 -4.63 20.22
N ARG A 90 -17.59 -4.45 18.97
CA ARG A 90 -18.96 -4.59 18.51
C ARG A 90 -19.09 -5.76 17.53
N LYS A 91 -20.22 -6.47 17.61
CA LYS A 91 -20.53 -7.64 16.76
C LYS A 91 -20.78 -7.26 15.29
N SER A 92 -21.15 -5.99 15.02
CA SER A 92 -21.38 -5.51 13.66
C SER A 92 -20.15 -4.81 13.08
N ALA A 93 -19.94 -4.90 11.78
CA ALA A 93 -18.94 -4.14 11.05
C ALA A 93 -19.19 -2.63 11.22
N ALA A 94 -18.10 -1.84 11.26
CA ALA A 94 -18.18 -0.39 11.19
C ALA A 94 -18.37 0.10 9.75
N GLU A 95 -17.83 -0.67 8.83
CA GLU A 95 -17.94 -0.46 7.39
C GLU A 95 -18.01 -1.84 6.73
N ARG A 96 -18.92 -2.00 5.78
CA ARG A 96 -19.05 -3.17 4.91
C ARG A 96 -18.93 -2.73 3.48
N ASN A 97 -18.10 -3.41 2.71
CA ASN A 97 -18.03 -3.24 1.27
C ASN A 97 -18.50 -4.54 0.60
N LEU A 98 -19.35 -4.40 -0.39
CA LEU A 98 -19.87 -5.51 -1.21
C LEU A 98 -19.43 -5.28 -2.64
N PHE A 99 -19.12 -6.38 -3.35
CA PHE A 99 -18.63 -6.32 -4.72
C PHE A 99 -19.33 -7.39 -5.55
N ARG A 100 -19.70 -7.03 -6.76
CA ARG A 100 -20.32 -7.93 -7.74
C ARG A 100 -19.56 -7.85 -9.06
N TYR A 101 -19.26 -9.01 -9.60
CA TYR A 101 -18.46 -9.17 -10.82
C TYR A 101 -19.29 -9.84 -11.91
N ASP A 102 -18.87 -9.68 -13.17
CA ASP A 102 -19.40 -10.45 -14.29
C ASP A 102 -18.61 -11.75 -14.50
N GLY A 103 -19.07 -12.58 -15.45
CA GLY A 103 -18.40 -13.85 -15.80
C GLY A 103 -16.98 -13.69 -16.40
N LYS A 104 -16.50 -12.45 -16.59
CA LYS A 104 -15.13 -12.12 -17.03
C LYS A 104 -14.30 -11.50 -15.90
N ASN A 105 -14.73 -11.62 -14.65
CA ASN A 105 -14.09 -11.02 -13.47
C ASN A 105 -14.00 -9.49 -13.50
N ARG A 106 -14.89 -8.79 -14.20
CA ARG A 106 -14.95 -7.33 -14.21
C ARG A 106 -15.93 -6.86 -13.14
N LEU A 107 -15.56 -5.86 -12.36
CA LEU A 107 -16.39 -5.30 -11.30
C LEU A 107 -17.59 -4.55 -11.90
N LEU A 108 -18.80 -5.04 -11.68
CA LEU A 108 -20.05 -4.43 -12.16
C LEU A 108 -20.65 -3.44 -11.18
N GLU A 109 -20.51 -3.73 -9.89
CA GLU A 109 -21.15 -2.98 -8.83
C GLU A 109 -20.36 -3.09 -7.54
N SER A 110 -20.24 -1.99 -6.80
CA SER A 110 -19.75 -2.00 -5.44
C SER A 110 -20.62 -1.15 -4.52
N TRP A 111 -20.72 -1.58 -3.27
CA TRP A 111 -21.39 -0.86 -2.21
C TRP A 111 -20.42 -0.64 -1.07
N ARG A 112 -20.43 0.57 -0.54
CA ARG A 112 -19.79 0.93 0.71
C ARG A 112 -20.87 1.33 1.71
N ILE A 113 -20.99 0.58 2.77
CA ILE A 113 -22.04 0.72 3.76
C ILE A 113 -21.38 1.09 5.09
N MET A 114 -21.58 2.32 5.52
CA MET A 114 -20.99 2.85 6.73
C MET A 114 -21.99 2.74 7.88
N ARG A 115 -21.47 2.56 9.08
CA ARG A 115 -22.30 2.46 10.29
C ARG A 115 -23.15 3.69 10.59
N SER A 116 -22.73 4.87 10.11
CA SER A 116 -23.51 6.11 10.13
C SER A 116 -24.79 6.05 9.30
N CYS A 117 -25.14 4.86 8.77
CA CYS A 117 -26.24 4.68 7.81
C CYS A 117 -26.06 5.46 6.51
N GLN A 118 -24.82 5.76 6.17
CA GLN A 118 -24.44 6.30 4.87
C GLN A 118 -24.10 5.15 3.93
N PHE A 119 -24.53 5.28 2.69
CA PHE A 119 -24.32 4.31 1.64
C PHE A 119 -23.69 5.01 0.44
N GLU A 120 -22.73 4.33 -0.17
CA GLU A 120 -22.20 4.69 -1.48
C GLU A 120 -22.38 3.46 -2.38
N ARG A 121 -22.92 3.66 -3.56
CA ARG A 121 -23.10 2.66 -4.60
C ARG A 121 -22.39 3.10 -5.86
N ASN A 122 -21.54 2.26 -6.39
CA ASN A 122 -20.86 2.51 -7.66
C ASN A 122 -21.30 1.46 -8.70
N LEU A 123 -21.70 1.92 -9.88
CA LEU A 123 -21.99 1.09 -11.03
C LEU A 123 -20.93 1.28 -12.09
N TYR A 124 -20.45 0.19 -12.68
CA TYR A 124 -19.36 0.18 -13.64
C TYR A 124 -19.83 -0.36 -14.99
N PHE A 125 -19.61 0.39 -16.06
CA PHE A 125 -20.05 0.05 -17.41
C PHE A 125 -18.84 -0.13 -18.32
N TYR A 126 -18.83 -1.23 -19.07
CA TYR A 126 -17.70 -1.62 -19.93
C TYR A 126 -18.11 -1.63 -21.39
N SER A 127 -17.19 -1.22 -22.26
CA SER A 127 -17.30 -1.37 -23.70
C SER A 127 -17.26 -2.86 -24.12
N GLU A 128 -17.57 -3.16 -25.37
CA GLU A 128 -17.41 -4.50 -25.93
C GLU A 128 -15.94 -4.99 -25.87
N ALA A 129 -15.00 -4.08 -26.00
CA ALA A 129 -13.57 -4.36 -25.83
C ALA A 129 -13.13 -4.59 -24.36
N GLY A 130 -14.06 -4.48 -23.39
CA GLY A 130 -13.79 -4.68 -21.98
C GLY A 130 -13.15 -3.48 -21.26
N LEU A 131 -13.08 -2.33 -21.89
CA LEU A 131 -12.61 -1.09 -21.25
C LEU A 131 -13.74 -0.44 -20.45
N LEU A 132 -13.44 0.02 -19.24
CA LEU A 132 -14.37 0.78 -18.40
C LEU A 132 -14.61 2.14 -19.05
N TRP A 133 -15.84 2.44 -19.49
CA TRP A 133 -16.12 3.72 -20.13
C TRP A 133 -16.97 4.67 -19.27
N GLU A 134 -17.68 4.12 -18.27
CA GLU A 134 -18.51 4.92 -17.36
C GLU A 134 -18.54 4.30 -15.97
N MET A 135 -18.53 5.16 -14.93
CA MET A 135 -18.81 4.80 -13.56
C MET A 135 -19.80 5.80 -12.97
N GLN A 136 -20.93 5.33 -12.46
CA GLN A 136 -21.91 6.14 -11.79
C GLN A 136 -21.81 5.97 -10.27
N VAL A 137 -21.81 7.08 -9.54
CA VAL A 137 -21.71 7.11 -8.08
C VAL A 137 -23.00 7.64 -7.49
N TYR A 138 -23.56 6.87 -6.56
CA TYR A 138 -24.76 7.20 -5.81
C TYR A 138 -24.45 7.24 -4.33
N GLU A 139 -25.03 8.18 -3.61
CA GLU A 139 -24.97 8.27 -2.15
C GLU A 139 -26.37 8.33 -1.56
N GLY A 140 -26.51 7.78 -0.35
CA GLY A 140 -27.76 7.79 0.38
C GLY A 140 -27.56 7.68 1.89
N ILE A 141 -28.59 8.05 2.62
CA ILE A 141 -28.62 7.97 4.08
C ILE A 141 -29.96 7.34 4.49
N ILE A 142 -29.90 6.28 5.30
CA ILE A 142 -31.11 5.74 5.93
C ILE A 142 -31.41 6.55 7.20
N ALA A 143 -32.69 6.86 7.43
CA ALA A 143 -33.15 7.51 8.65
C ALA A 143 -32.77 6.70 9.92
N GLU A 144 -32.46 7.40 11.00
CA GLU A 144 -31.74 6.97 12.23
C GLU A 144 -32.17 5.67 12.93
N ASN A 145 -33.32 5.08 12.62
CA ASN A 145 -33.86 3.94 13.37
C ASN A 145 -33.50 2.55 12.83
N SER A 146 -32.59 2.44 11.86
CA SER A 146 -32.27 1.17 11.18
C SER A 146 -30.80 0.73 11.33
N THR A 147 -30.21 0.93 12.52
CA THR A 147 -28.80 0.62 12.81
C THR A 147 -28.40 -0.84 12.59
N ASP A 148 -29.34 -1.77 12.51
CA ASP A 148 -29.09 -3.19 12.25
C ASP A 148 -29.11 -3.56 10.76
N TYR A 149 -29.62 -2.67 9.88
CA TYR A 149 -29.85 -3.00 8.47
C TYR A 149 -28.54 -3.09 7.67
N ALA A 150 -27.63 -2.19 7.91
CA ALA A 150 -26.39 -2.07 7.13
C ALA A 150 -25.44 -3.28 7.28
N GLY A 151 -25.44 -3.92 8.44
CA GLY A 151 -24.49 -5.00 8.76
C GLY A 151 -24.82 -6.36 8.12
N TRP A 152 -25.94 -6.48 7.38
CA TRP A 152 -26.45 -7.77 6.91
C TRP A 152 -26.68 -7.83 5.39
N LEU A 153 -26.50 -6.72 4.68
CA LEU A 153 -26.68 -6.69 3.23
C LEU A 153 -25.63 -7.57 2.53
N HIS A 154 -26.05 -8.33 1.54
CA HIS A 154 -25.21 -9.15 0.66
C HIS A 154 -25.86 -9.29 -0.72
N PHE A 155 -25.08 -9.70 -1.72
CA PHE A 155 -25.64 -10.04 -3.03
C PHE A 155 -26.12 -11.47 -3.05
N LEU A 156 -27.32 -11.70 -3.60
CA LEU A 156 -27.81 -13.01 -4.01
C LEU A 156 -27.13 -13.46 -5.31
N PRO A 157 -27.18 -14.76 -5.66
CA PRO A 157 -26.61 -15.27 -6.91
C PRO A 157 -27.13 -14.59 -8.19
N ASP A 158 -28.37 -14.11 -8.17
CA ASP A 158 -28.99 -13.34 -9.27
C ASP A 158 -28.53 -11.86 -9.30
N GLY A 159 -27.69 -11.45 -8.37
CA GLY A 159 -27.13 -10.11 -8.27
C GLY A 159 -28.03 -9.10 -7.55
N LEU A 160 -29.16 -9.51 -6.99
CA LEU A 160 -29.99 -8.64 -6.17
C LEU A 160 -29.36 -8.43 -4.79
N LEU A 161 -29.40 -7.21 -4.28
CA LEU A 161 -29.01 -6.91 -2.92
C LEU A 161 -30.08 -7.46 -1.97
N ALA A 162 -29.67 -8.20 -0.94
CA ALA A 162 -30.57 -8.83 0.01
C ALA A 162 -30.14 -8.57 1.46
N ASP A 163 -31.12 -8.67 2.37
CA ASP A 163 -30.89 -8.65 3.81
C ASP A 163 -30.40 -10.02 4.34
N LYS A 164 -30.20 -10.13 5.65
CA LYS A 164 -29.75 -11.38 6.32
C LYS A 164 -30.69 -12.57 6.12
N GLU A 165 -31.96 -12.33 5.80
CA GLU A 165 -33.00 -13.35 5.61
C GLU A 165 -33.13 -13.75 4.15
N GLY A 166 -32.31 -13.16 3.26
CA GLY A 166 -32.34 -13.41 1.82
C GLY A 166 -33.48 -12.71 1.09
N LYS A 167 -34.15 -11.75 1.73
CA LYS A 167 -35.16 -10.91 1.08
C LYS A 167 -34.48 -9.80 0.30
N ALA A 168 -34.94 -9.54 -0.91
CA ALA A 168 -34.46 -8.40 -1.71
C ALA A 168 -34.53 -7.10 -0.89
N ALA A 169 -33.40 -6.42 -0.80
CA ALA A 169 -33.34 -5.14 -0.12
C ALA A 169 -34.16 -4.08 -0.90
N ASP A 170 -34.99 -3.34 -0.19
CA ASP A 170 -35.73 -2.22 -0.77
C ASP A 170 -34.78 -1.07 -1.02
N ILE A 171 -34.16 -1.05 -2.20
CA ILE A 171 -33.19 -0.02 -2.60
C ILE A 171 -33.84 1.37 -2.65
N GLU A 172 -35.16 1.46 -2.90
CA GLU A 172 -35.87 2.73 -2.92
C GLU A 172 -35.89 3.41 -1.54
N ARG A 173 -35.94 2.59 -0.46
CA ARG A 173 -35.83 3.10 0.92
C ARG A 173 -34.47 3.69 1.27
N LEU A 174 -33.41 3.36 0.53
CA LEU A 174 -32.08 3.91 0.75
C LEU A 174 -31.97 5.37 0.27
N ASN A 175 -33.00 5.88 -0.42
CA ASN A 175 -33.06 7.26 -0.95
C ASN A 175 -31.73 7.65 -1.62
N LEU A 176 -31.21 6.75 -2.45
CA LEU A 176 -29.95 6.95 -3.18
C LEU A 176 -30.13 8.10 -4.18
N LYS A 177 -29.26 9.09 -4.07
CA LYS A 177 -29.17 10.19 -5.03
C LYS A 177 -27.91 9.99 -5.87
N HIS A 178 -28.06 10.20 -7.16
CA HIS A 178 -26.91 10.29 -8.06
C HIS A 178 -26.03 11.46 -7.61
N ARG A 179 -24.74 11.21 -7.38
CA ARG A 179 -23.77 12.22 -6.96
C ARG A 179 -22.98 12.76 -8.13
N HIS A 180 -22.34 11.86 -8.87
CA HIS A 180 -21.59 12.19 -10.06
C HIS A 180 -21.43 10.96 -10.97
N THR A 181 -21.06 11.23 -12.21
CA THR A 181 -20.66 10.20 -13.18
C THR A 181 -19.22 10.46 -13.59
N VAL A 182 -18.43 9.41 -13.72
CA VAL A 182 -17.06 9.47 -14.26
C VAL A 182 -17.04 8.78 -15.61
N TYR A 183 -16.61 9.50 -16.65
CA TYR A 183 -16.44 9.00 -17.99
C TYR A 183 -14.96 8.78 -18.28
N TYR A 184 -14.65 7.72 -19.01
CA TYR A 184 -13.29 7.33 -19.37
C TYR A 184 -13.16 7.23 -20.89
N GLU A 185 -12.18 7.92 -21.46
CA GLU A 185 -11.89 7.90 -22.89
C GLU A 185 -10.51 7.28 -23.11
N TYR A 186 -10.38 6.49 -24.17
CA TYR A 186 -9.17 5.76 -24.51
C TYR A 186 -8.70 6.06 -25.92
N ASP A 187 -7.41 5.99 -26.15
CA ASP A 187 -6.85 6.07 -27.51
C ASP A 187 -7.07 4.76 -28.29
N GLY A 188 -6.63 4.75 -29.56
CA GLY A 188 -6.81 3.61 -30.47
C GLY A 188 -6.11 2.32 -30.06
N ILE A 189 -5.23 2.35 -29.06
CA ILE A 189 -4.54 1.17 -28.50
C ILE A 189 -4.95 0.87 -27.05
N GLY A 190 -6.00 1.53 -26.55
CA GLY A 190 -6.61 1.24 -25.26
C GLY A 190 -5.95 1.91 -24.05
N ARG A 191 -5.15 2.97 -24.23
CA ARG A 191 -4.59 3.76 -23.12
C ARG A 191 -5.57 4.87 -22.73
N LEU A 192 -5.76 5.10 -21.43
CA LEU A 192 -6.64 6.14 -20.90
C LEU A 192 -6.10 7.53 -21.27
N ILE A 193 -6.86 8.32 -22.05
CA ILE A 193 -6.49 9.67 -22.43
C ILE A 193 -7.27 10.74 -21.69
N ARG A 194 -8.47 10.40 -21.16
CA ARG A 194 -9.29 11.34 -20.43
C ARG A 194 -10.16 10.66 -19.39
N GLU A 195 -10.29 11.30 -18.24
CA GLU A 195 -11.25 10.96 -17.17
C GLU A 195 -12.04 12.24 -16.88
N THR A 196 -13.35 12.20 -17.00
CA THR A 196 -14.24 13.34 -16.73
C THR A 196 -15.17 12.97 -15.59
N GLU A 197 -15.07 13.66 -14.46
CA GLU A 197 -15.99 13.57 -13.34
C GLU A 197 -17.00 14.70 -13.46
N ALA A 198 -18.27 14.37 -13.70
CA ALA A 198 -19.36 15.31 -13.87
C ALA A 198 -20.33 15.20 -12.69
N SER A 199 -20.48 16.29 -11.92
CA SER A 199 -21.48 16.46 -10.87
C SER A 199 -22.36 17.69 -11.16
N GLU A 200 -23.38 17.93 -10.34
CA GLU A 200 -24.25 19.10 -10.49
C GLU A 200 -23.49 20.44 -10.35
N SER A 201 -22.40 20.50 -9.61
CA SER A 201 -21.70 21.74 -9.25
C SER A 201 -20.26 21.83 -9.72
N VAL A 202 -19.63 20.73 -10.02
CA VAL A 202 -18.19 20.65 -10.37
C VAL A 202 -17.98 19.69 -11.51
N GLU A 203 -17.21 20.12 -12.50
CA GLU A 203 -16.64 19.25 -13.52
C GLU A 203 -15.14 19.12 -13.27
N GLY A 204 -14.69 17.90 -12.98
CA GLY A 204 -13.28 17.54 -12.86
C GLY A 204 -12.82 16.79 -14.10
N VAL A 205 -11.79 17.28 -14.79
CA VAL A 205 -11.25 16.62 -15.99
C VAL A 205 -9.77 16.32 -15.78
N LYS A 206 -9.39 15.04 -15.94
CA LYS A 206 -8.00 14.61 -16.01
C LYS A 206 -7.67 14.21 -17.44
N THR A 207 -6.56 14.69 -17.96
CA THR A 207 -6.09 14.32 -19.30
C THR A 207 -4.71 13.70 -19.23
N TYR A 208 -4.45 12.76 -20.14
CA TYR A 208 -3.20 12.04 -20.24
C TYR A 208 -2.73 12.05 -21.68
N SER A 209 -1.48 12.39 -21.91
CA SER A 209 -0.81 12.17 -23.19
C SER A 209 0.41 11.27 -23.00
N TYR A 210 0.81 10.58 -24.03
CA TYR A 210 1.83 9.56 -23.97
C TYR A 210 2.98 9.85 -24.93
N ASP A 211 4.18 9.36 -24.57
CA ASP A 211 5.36 9.42 -25.40
C ASP A 211 5.30 8.30 -26.48
N GLY A 212 4.78 8.64 -27.63
CA GLY A 212 4.58 7.70 -28.74
C GLY A 212 3.73 6.49 -28.30
N GLU A 213 4.15 5.28 -28.72
CA GLU A 213 3.48 4.01 -28.39
C GLU A 213 4.00 3.37 -27.10
N SER A 214 4.96 4.00 -26.42
CA SER A 214 5.69 3.41 -25.28
C SER A 214 4.83 3.13 -24.03
N GLY A 215 3.63 3.71 -23.95
CA GLY A 215 2.80 3.67 -22.74
C GLY A 215 3.29 4.58 -21.61
N ARG A 216 4.41 5.30 -21.80
CA ARG A 216 4.93 6.27 -20.83
C ARG A 216 4.13 7.56 -20.93
N ILE A 217 3.69 8.08 -19.77
CA ILE A 217 2.96 9.34 -19.71
C ILE A 217 3.94 10.47 -20.02
N LYS A 218 3.59 11.31 -21.01
CA LYS A 218 4.30 12.53 -21.35
C LYS A 218 3.74 13.74 -20.61
N GLU A 219 2.42 13.80 -20.48
CA GLU A 219 1.75 14.88 -19.77
C GLU A 219 0.51 14.36 -19.05
N TYR A 220 0.30 14.88 -17.84
CA TYR A 220 -0.94 14.76 -17.08
C TYR A 220 -1.42 16.15 -16.72
N CYS A 221 -2.71 16.44 -16.92
CA CYS A 221 -3.35 17.67 -16.44
C CYS A 221 -4.61 17.35 -15.67
N PHE A 222 -4.86 18.14 -14.62
CA PHE A 222 -6.15 18.19 -13.94
C PHE A 222 -6.78 19.57 -14.09
N TYR A 223 -8.03 19.57 -14.50
CA TYR A 223 -8.86 20.76 -14.66
C TYR A 223 -10.06 20.67 -13.74
N GLU A 224 -10.47 21.80 -13.18
CA GLU A 224 -11.72 21.97 -12.43
C GLU A 224 -12.50 23.12 -13.06
N ASN A 225 -13.71 22.82 -13.51
CA ASN A 225 -14.57 23.78 -14.23
C ASN A 225 -13.85 24.51 -15.38
N GLY A 226 -13.08 23.76 -16.17
CA GLY A 226 -12.30 24.28 -17.29
C GLY A 226 -11.00 25.00 -16.94
N ILE A 227 -10.72 25.22 -15.64
CA ILE A 227 -9.48 25.85 -15.17
C ILE A 227 -8.46 24.77 -14.87
N ARG A 228 -7.26 24.87 -15.46
CA ARG A 228 -6.19 23.94 -15.15
C ARG A 228 -5.66 24.18 -13.73
N ILE A 229 -5.78 23.16 -12.86
CA ILE A 229 -5.33 23.15 -11.48
C ILE A 229 -3.91 22.63 -11.38
N GLU A 230 -3.65 21.50 -12.04
CA GLU A 230 -2.36 20.82 -11.99
C GLU A 230 -1.89 20.42 -13.39
N GLN A 231 -0.59 20.44 -13.59
CA GLN A 231 0.08 19.90 -14.76
C GLN A 231 1.37 19.19 -14.34
N TRP A 232 1.57 18.01 -14.88
CA TRP A 232 2.82 17.25 -14.80
C TRP A 232 3.33 17.00 -16.22
N LEU A 233 4.57 17.37 -16.49
CA LEU A 233 5.26 17.10 -17.73
C LEU A 233 6.40 16.14 -17.46
N TYR A 234 6.54 15.10 -18.27
CA TYR A 234 7.57 14.09 -18.15
C TYR A 234 8.39 14.07 -19.45
N ILE A 235 9.69 14.22 -19.30
CA ILE A 235 10.66 14.18 -20.40
C ILE A 235 11.51 12.95 -20.18
N TYR A 236 11.72 12.19 -21.25
CA TYR A 236 12.47 10.95 -21.20
C TYR A 236 13.72 11.04 -22.06
N THR A 237 14.77 10.35 -21.67
CA THR A 237 15.96 10.15 -22.51
C THR A 237 15.60 9.33 -23.74
N PRO A 238 16.44 9.31 -24.80
CA PRO A 238 16.25 8.43 -25.96
C PRO A 238 16.13 6.94 -25.58
N GLN A 239 16.76 6.51 -24.46
CA GLN A 239 16.69 5.15 -23.94
C GLN A 239 15.39 4.89 -23.17
N GLY A 240 14.64 5.94 -22.85
CA GLY A 240 13.34 5.85 -22.20
C GLY A 240 13.37 5.98 -20.70
N TRP A 241 14.46 6.45 -20.12
CA TRP A 241 14.53 6.78 -18.69
C TRP A 241 13.95 8.17 -18.44
N LEU A 242 13.30 8.38 -17.29
CA LEU A 242 12.74 9.68 -16.92
C LEU A 242 13.89 10.67 -16.67
N GLN A 243 14.01 11.68 -17.49
CA GLN A 243 15.07 12.70 -17.38
C GLN A 243 14.60 13.91 -16.58
N GLU A 244 13.37 14.36 -16.83
CA GLU A 244 12.84 15.54 -16.17
C GLU A 244 11.35 15.36 -15.87
N CYS A 245 10.92 15.88 -14.70
CA CYS A 245 9.53 16.00 -14.32
C CYS A 245 9.25 17.43 -13.89
N VAL A 246 8.28 18.09 -14.52
CA VAL A 246 7.88 19.46 -14.20
C VAL A 246 6.48 19.46 -13.65
N TYR A 247 6.32 19.91 -12.40
CA TYR A 247 5.02 20.09 -11.77
C TYR A 247 4.63 21.56 -11.73
N ARG A 248 3.42 21.86 -12.17
CA ARG A 248 2.80 23.18 -12.09
C ARG A 248 1.46 23.08 -11.38
N HIS A 249 1.21 23.99 -10.47
CA HIS A 249 -0.08 24.12 -9.79
C HIS A 249 -0.55 25.57 -9.89
N LYS A 250 -1.86 25.80 -10.03
CA LYS A 250 -2.42 27.15 -10.25
C LYS A 250 -2.04 28.16 -9.17
N ASP A 251 -1.88 27.70 -7.92
CA ASP A 251 -1.60 28.55 -6.77
C ASP A 251 -0.12 28.77 -6.51
N TYR A 252 0.78 28.16 -7.29
CA TYR A 252 2.22 28.31 -7.15
C TYR A 252 2.81 29.16 -8.27
N ALA A 253 3.52 30.23 -7.89
CA ALA A 253 4.11 31.16 -8.85
C ALA A 253 5.18 30.53 -9.74
N LEU A 254 5.91 29.53 -9.22
CA LEU A 254 6.98 28.84 -9.92
C LEU A 254 6.70 27.33 -9.99
N PRO A 255 7.07 26.69 -11.12
CA PRO A 255 7.00 25.24 -11.21
C PRO A 255 8.02 24.58 -10.26
N SER A 256 7.70 23.37 -9.81
CA SER A 256 8.69 22.48 -9.20
C SER A 256 9.25 21.57 -10.27
N THR A 257 10.57 21.43 -10.31
CA THR A 257 11.27 20.58 -11.28
C THR A 257 12.05 19.47 -10.56
N GLU A 258 11.99 18.27 -11.10
CA GLU A 258 12.83 17.15 -10.72
C GLU A 258 13.64 16.76 -11.95
N TYR A 259 14.94 16.59 -11.81
CA TYR A 259 15.83 16.21 -12.89
C TYR A 259 16.69 15.02 -12.48
N TYR A 260 16.88 14.09 -13.40
CA TYR A 260 17.56 12.81 -13.18
C TYR A 260 18.69 12.64 -14.20
N GLU A 261 19.86 12.27 -13.72
CA GLU A 261 20.99 11.89 -14.54
C GLU A 261 21.25 10.39 -14.42
N TYR A 262 21.74 9.80 -15.49
CA TYR A 262 22.01 8.38 -15.59
C TYR A 262 23.40 8.13 -16.18
N ASP A 263 23.99 7.01 -15.80
CA ASP A 263 25.14 6.47 -16.53
C ASP A 263 24.69 5.74 -17.81
N ASP A 264 25.66 5.24 -18.57
CA ASP A 264 25.39 4.53 -19.83
C ASP A 264 24.63 3.21 -19.64
N GLU A 265 24.63 2.65 -18.41
CA GLU A 265 23.94 1.41 -18.04
C GLU A 265 22.52 1.68 -17.55
N GLY A 266 22.14 2.94 -17.37
CA GLY A 266 20.80 3.36 -16.90
C GLY A 266 20.66 3.43 -15.40
N ASN A 267 21.75 3.42 -14.66
CA ASN A 267 21.71 3.65 -13.22
C ASN A 267 21.60 5.16 -12.94
N GLU A 268 20.73 5.55 -12.02
CA GLU A 268 20.52 6.96 -11.63
C GLU A 268 21.72 7.47 -10.85
N THR A 269 22.47 8.40 -11.44
CA THR A 269 23.69 8.96 -10.86
C THR A 269 23.46 10.26 -10.11
N ALA A 270 22.45 11.05 -10.50
CA ALA A 270 22.05 12.25 -9.79
C ALA A 270 20.54 12.49 -9.84
N PHE A 271 20.03 13.09 -8.75
CA PHE A 271 18.68 13.60 -8.65
C PHE A 271 18.74 15.05 -8.14
N LEU A 272 18.14 15.96 -8.91
CA LEU A 272 18.06 17.37 -8.60
C LEU A 272 16.61 17.80 -8.38
N CYS A 273 16.37 18.68 -7.42
CA CYS A 273 15.08 19.29 -7.14
C CYS A 273 15.21 20.81 -7.32
N ASN A 274 14.44 21.42 -8.24
CA ASN A 274 14.50 22.84 -8.56
C ASN A 274 15.94 23.34 -8.87
N GLY A 275 16.72 22.49 -9.53
CA GLY A 275 18.12 22.79 -9.88
C GLY A 275 19.15 22.57 -8.75
N GLU A 276 18.70 22.20 -7.55
CA GLU A 276 19.58 21.85 -6.44
C GLU A 276 19.79 20.34 -6.37
N LEU A 277 21.03 19.91 -6.20
CA LEU A 277 21.38 18.50 -6.04
C LEU A 277 20.83 17.96 -4.73
N CYS A 278 19.96 16.93 -4.84
CA CYS A 278 19.32 16.28 -3.68
C CYS A 278 19.95 14.93 -3.36
N ARG A 279 20.45 14.22 -4.38
CA ARG A 279 21.11 12.93 -4.24
C ARG A 279 22.11 12.73 -5.36
N SER A 280 23.26 12.16 -5.02
CA SER A 280 24.19 11.61 -6.00
C SER A 280 24.54 10.17 -5.65
N THR A 281 24.66 9.31 -6.66
CA THR A 281 25.02 7.89 -6.50
C THR A 281 26.12 7.53 -7.47
N ARG A 282 27.19 6.93 -6.97
CA ARG A 282 28.28 6.40 -7.80
C ARG A 282 28.17 4.88 -7.88
N TYR A 283 28.31 4.36 -9.08
CA TYR A 283 28.24 2.93 -9.36
C TYR A 283 29.60 2.41 -9.84
N GLU A 284 29.86 1.13 -9.52
CA GLU A 284 30.98 0.37 -10.09
C GLU A 284 30.45 -1.04 -10.43
N ASN A 285 30.60 -1.44 -11.69
CA ASN A 285 30.10 -2.73 -12.20
C ASN A 285 28.59 -2.91 -11.96
N GLY A 286 27.77 -1.87 -12.20
CA GLY A 286 26.33 -1.87 -12.02
C GLY A 286 25.86 -1.90 -10.53
N ARG A 287 26.75 -1.76 -9.58
CA ARG A 287 26.44 -1.76 -8.13
C ARG A 287 26.73 -0.38 -7.53
N PRO A 288 25.83 0.14 -6.67
CA PRO A 288 26.14 1.36 -5.94
C PRO A 288 27.32 1.13 -5.01
N VAL A 289 28.26 2.06 -5.00
CA VAL A 289 29.41 2.06 -4.08
C VAL A 289 29.41 3.27 -3.15
N GLU A 290 28.72 4.34 -3.57
CA GLU A 290 28.54 5.54 -2.76
C GLU A 290 27.22 6.22 -3.10
N GLU A 291 26.50 6.69 -2.09
CA GLU A 291 25.36 7.60 -2.21
C GLU A 291 25.53 8.78 -1.26
N ILE A 292 25.28 9.99 -1.72
CA ILE A 292 25.24 11.19 -0.90
C ILE A 292 23.88 11.85 -1.03
N ILE A 293 23.22 12.09 0.09
CA ILE A 293 21.98 12.86 0.20
C ILE A 293 22.32 14.27 0.66
N TYR A 294 21.74 15.26 0.00
CA TYR A 294 21.93 16.67 0.27
C TYR A 294 20.68 17.30 0.90
N ASP A 295 20.86 18.33 1.72
CA ASP A 295 19.74 19.08 2.30
C ASP A 295 19.37 20.24 1.38
N SER A 296 18.24 20.13 0.68
CA SER A 296 17.73 21.18 -0.20
C SER A 296 17.28 22.45 0.52
N HIS A 297 17.08 22.39 1.85
CA HIS A 297 16.70 23.56 2.67
C HIS A 297 17.90 24.32 3.23
N ASP A 298 19.09 23.73 3.20
CA ASP A 298 20.34 24.34 3.69
C ASP A 298 21.36 24.54 2.56
N GLY A 299 20.88 24.97 1.38
CA GLY A 299 21.73 25.35 0.23
C GLY A 299 22.52 24.18 -0.36
N GLY A 300 21.93 22.98 -0.39
CA GLY A 300 22.54 21.81 -1.03
C GLY A 300 23.74 21.25 -0.26
N LYS A 301 23.84 21.48 1.04
CA LYS A 301 24.91 20.89 1.87
C LYS A 301 24.72 19.39 1.98
N PRO A 302 25.83 18.62 2.01
CA PRO A 302 25.74 17.19 2.29
C PRO A 302 25.07 16.93 3.63
N LYS A 303 24.21 15.89 3.69
CA LYS A 303 23.51 15.49 4.90
C LYS A 303 23.89 14.10 5.34
N ASN A 304 23.72 13.12 4.47
CA ASN A 304 24.03 11.73 4.74
C ASN A 304 24.89 11.16 3.61
N ARG A 305 25.75 10.22 3.95
CA ARG A 305 26.56 9.46 3.00
C ARG A 305 26.48 7.98 3.33
N THR A 306 26.30 7.19 2.31
CA THR A 306 26.34 5.72 2.40
C THR A 306 27.44 5.22 1.50
N LEU A 307 28.31 4.34 2.03
CA LEU A 307 29.34 3.61 1.28
C LEU A 307 29.01 2.13 1.32
N TRP A 308 29.26 1.43 0.22
CA TRP A 308 29.20 -0.02 0.10
C TRP A 308 30.59 -0.58 -0.25
N PRO A 309 31.50 -0.72 0.72
CA PRO A 309 32.86 -1.23 0.47
C PRO A 309 32.85 -2.70 0.01
N ALA A 310 31.81 -3.45 0.37
CA ALA A 310 31.57 -4.81 -0.08
C ALA A 310 30.07 -5.06 -0.35
N ALA A 311 29.74 -6.19 -0.98
CA ALA A 311 28.36 -6.55 -1.33
C ALA A 311 27.43 -6.69 -0.13
N ASN A 312 28.00 -7.06 1.00
CA ASN A 312 27.33 -7.38 2.25
C ASN A 312 27.67 -6.38 3.39
N GLU A 313 28.26 -5.25 3.05
CA GLU A 313 28.66 -4.24 4.03
C GLU A 313 28.26 -2.86 3.59
N ARG A 314 27.66 -2.08 4.50
CA ARG A 314 27.20 -0.72 4.28
C ARG A 314 27.63 0.16 5.44
N HIS A 315 28.30 1.27 5.14
CA HIS A 315 28.73 2.28 6.10
C HIS A 315 27.86 3.52 5.95
N CYS A 316 27.20 3.98 7.02
CA CYS A 316 26.36 5.15 7.05
C CYS A 316 27.04 6.27 7.82
N TYR A 317 27.06 7.47 7.22
CA TYR A 317 27.68 8.66 7.77
C TYR A 317 26.69 9.82 7.80
N THR A 318 26.82 10.68 8.79
CA THR A 318 26.13 11.98 8.85
C THR A 318 27.15 13.10 8.70
N TRP A 319 26.75 14.16 7.98
CA TRP A 319 27.58 15.36 7.85
C TRP A 319 27.45 16.25 9.08
N HIS A 320 28.57 16.55 9.71
CA HIS A 320 28.63 17.45 10.87
C HIS A 320 29.77 18.44 10.74
N GLU A 321 29.45 19.72 10.87
CA GLU A 321 30.36 20.89 10.83
C GLU A 321 31.25 21.02 9.59
N LYS A 322 31.97 20.09 9.12
CA LYS A 322 32.79 20.03 7.88
C LYS A 322 33.38 18.63 7.66
N SER A 323 32.89 17.63 8.37
CA SER A 323 33.39 16.26 8.29
C SER A 323 32.27 15.25 8.28
N TRP A 324 32.56 14.05 7.74
CA TRP A 324 31.70 12.91 7.83
C TRP A 324 31.93 12.15 9.14
N LEU A 325 30.87 12.01 9.93
CA LEU A 325 30.88 11.18 11.14
C LEU A 325 30.24 9.84 10.82
N LEU A 326 30.95 8.73 11.11
CA LEU A 326 30.42 7.39 10.97
C LEU A 326 29.35 7.16 12.04
N GLU A 327 28.14 6.80 11.61
CA GLU A 327 27.02 6.48 12.50
C GLU A 327 26.85 4.98 12.69
N SER A 328 26.93 4.23 11.58
CA SER A 328 26.78 2.77 11.65
C SER A 328 27.52 2.04 10.53
N ILE A 329 27.84 0.78 10.82
CA ILE A 329 28.23 -0.23 9.83
C ILE A 329 27.22 -1.36 9.88
N ASP A 330 26.56 -1.62 8.76
CA ASP A 330 25.61 -2.71 8.62
C ASP A 330 26.20 -3.85 7.81
N TYR A 331 26.01 -5.05 8.29
CA TYR A 331 26.37 -6.30 7.59
C TYR A 331 25.08 -7.00 7.18
N THR A 332 25.00 -7.40 5.90
CA THR A 332 23.79 -8.02 5.32
C THR A 332 24.07 -9.44 4.83
N ASN A 333 23.02 -10.25 4.73
CA ASN A 333 23.09 -11.52 4.00
C ASN A 333 22.97 -11.30 2.48
N ALA A 334 23.04 -12.37 1.69
CA ALA A 334 22.92 -12.32 0.24
C ALA A 334 21.55 -11.81 -0.24
N GLY A 335 20.49 -11.92 0.57
CA GLY A 335 19.15 -11.37 0.32
C GLY A 335 19.01 -9.89 0.67
N GLY A 336 20.08 -9.23 1.17
CA GLY A 336 20.07 -7.83 1.59
C GLY A 336 19.52 -7.59 3.00
N ASN A 337 19.18 -8.64 3.76
CA ASN A 337 18.69 -8.50 5.12
C ASN A 337 19.86 -8.23 6.09
N THR A 338 19.72 -7.22 6.94
CA THR A 338 20.74 -6.83 7.92
C THR A 338 20.91 -7.92 8.99
N LEU A 339 22.12 -8.48 9.10
CA LEU A 339 22.48 -9.47 10.13
C LEU A 339 23.03 -8.81 11.38
N LYS A 340 23.76 -7.70 11.20
CA LYS A 340 24.39 -6.97 12.28
C LYS A 340 24.52 -5.50 11.92
N SER A 341 24.26 -4.60 12.87
CA SER A 341 24.62 -3.19 12.81
C SER A 341 25.53 -2.84 13.97
N GLN A 342 26.61 -2.14 13.69
CA GLN A 342 27.49 -1.56 14.68
C GLN A 342 27.30 -0.04 14.68
N PHE A 343 27.03 0.53 15.83
CA PHE A 343 26.77 1.97 16.00
C PHE A 343 27.97 2.68 16.61
N PHE A 344 28.14 3.96 16.28
CA PHE A 344 29.24 4.79 16.73
C PHE A 344 28.74 6.08 17.34
N GLN A 345 29.50 6.64 18.27
CA GLN A 345 29.30 7.99 18.81
C GLN A 345 29.96 9.02 17.89
N SER A 346 29.67 10.31 18.12
CA SER A 346 30.22 11.40 17.34
C SER A 346 31.76 11.52 17.39
N ASP A 347 32.39 10.94 18.39
CA ASP A 347 33.84 10.85 18.52
C ASP A 347 34.47 9.60 17.82
N GLY A 348 33.63 8.79 17.16
CA GLY A 348 34.02 7.57 16.48
C GLY A 348 34.19 6.35 17.39
N THR A 349 33.88 6.46 18.69
CA THR A 349 33.91 5.29 19.60
C THR A 349 32.69 4.41 19.39
N PRO A 350 32.80 3.08 19.51
CA PRO A 350 31.66 2.17 19.43
C PRO A 350 30.60 2.50 20.51
N ASN A 351 29.33 2.58 20.10
CA ASN A 351 28.20 2.84 20.98
C ASN A 351 27.38 1.57 21.29
N GLY A 352 27.58 0.52 20.50
CA GLY A 352 26.90 -0.76 20.66
C GLY A 352 26.66 -1.45 19.34
N THR A 353 25.98 -2.58 19.41
CA THR A 353 25.62 -3.39 18.24
C THR A 353 24.17 -3.83 18.31
N SER A 354 23.58 -4.09 17.14
CA SER A 354 22.31 -4.79 16.99
C SER A 354 22.54 -6.02 16.13
N GLU A 355 22.12 -7.20 16.58
CA GLU A 355 22.26 -8.46 15.86
C GLU A 355 20.86 -9.00 15.52
N CYS A 356 20.67 -9.38 14.25
CA CYS A 356 19.40 -9.88 13.72
C CYS A 356 19.54 -11.35 13.31
N THR A 357 18.51 -12.14 13.61
CA THR A 357 18.36 -13.50 13.07
C THR A 357 17.10 -13.58 12.22
N TYR A 358 17.08 -14.51 11.26
CA TYR A 358 15.99 -14.71 10.33
C TYR A 358 15.60 -16.17 10.26
N THR A 359 14.33 -16.43 10.05
CA THR A 359 13.82 -17.78 9.76
C THR A 359 14.33 -18.26 8.39
N ALA A 360 14.13 -19.54 8.09
CA ALA A 360 14.43 -20.10 6.76
C ALA A 360 13.62 -19.46 5.62
N GLN A 361 12.53 -18.76 5.95
CA GLN A 361 11.71 -17.99 5.00
C GLN A 361 12.11 -16.50 4.96
N GLU A 362 13.31 -16.16 5.45
CA GLU A 362 13.85 -14.78 5.50
C GLU A 362 13.02 -13.80 6.32
N MET A 363 12.17 -14.27 7.23
CA MET A 363 11.42 -13.41 8.16
C MET A 363 12.27 -13.11 9.40
N LEU A 364 12.24 -11.86 9.87
CA LEU A 364 12.98 -11.42 11.05
C LEU A 364 12.54 -12.22 12.27
N GLU A 365 13.44 -12.98 12.88
CA GLU A 365 13.20 -13.85 14.04
C GLU A 365 13.59 -13.19 15.36
N SER A 366 14.75 -12.52 15.39
CA SER A 366 15.13 -11.76 16.57
C SER A 366 15.99 -10.53 16.25
N VAL A 367 15.93 -9.56 17.15
CA VAL A 367 16.88 -8.43 17.22
C VAL A 367 17.41 -8.36 18.64
N CYS A 368 18.72 -8.43 18.78
CA CYS A 368 19.43 -8.33 20.05
C CYS A 368 20.25 -7.03 20.06
N SER A 369 19.92 -6.09 20.95
CA SER A 369 20.69 -4.86 21.15
C SER A 369 21.72 -5.07 22.27
N ILE A 370 22.96 -4.69 22.00
CA ILE A 370 24.11 -4.87 22.88
C ILE A 370 24.80 -3.51 23.03
N ASN A 371 25.03 -3.07 24.25
CA ASN A 371 25.72 -1.79 24.51
C ASN A 371 27.24 -1.89 24.25
N ALA A 372 27.93 -0.77 24.41
CA ALA A 372 29.39 -0.69 24.20
C ALA A 372 30.21 -1.59 25.17
N SER A 373 29.65 -1.94 26.33
CA SER A 373 30.31 -2.84 27.29
C SER A 373 30.06 -4.34 27.01
N GLY A 374 29.27 -4.65 25.96
CA GLY A 374 28.96 -6.02 25.58
C GLY A 374 27.75 -6.61 26.31
N GLU A 375 26.99 -5.80 27.05
CA GLU A 375 25.80 -6.25 27.76
C GLU A 375 24.56 -6.16 26.87
N VAL A 376 23.72 -7.18 26.90
CA VAL A 376 22.44 -7.18 26.19
C VAL A 376 21.48 -6.21 26.89
N THR A 377 21.08 -5.17 26.17
CA THR A 377 20.14 -4.13 26.67
C THR A 377 18.69 -4.42 26.31
N SER A 378 18.46 -5.06 25.15
CA SER A 378 17.13 -5.45 24.69
C SER A 378 17.23 -6.66 23.78
N ARG A 379 16.24 -7.56 23.88
CA ARG A 379 16.05 -8.65 22.94
C ARG A 379 14.60 -8.71 22.50
N MET A 380 14.36 -8.38 21.24
CA MET A 380 13.06 -8.56 20.59
C MET A 380 13.03 -9.91 19.88
N GLN A 381 11.94 -10.65 20.02
CA GLN A 381 11.72 -11.93 19.34
C GLN A 381 10.36 -11.93 18.66
N TRP A 382 10.32 -12.37 17.41
CA TRP A 382 9.10 -12.56 16.62
C TRP A 382 8.76 -14.04 16.55
N HIS A 383 7.50 -14.34 16.75
CA HIS A 383 6.96 -15.69 16.79
C HIS A 383 5.93 -15.84 15.69
N TYR A 384 6.09 -16.83 14.84
CA TYR A 384 5.28 -17.08 13.66
C TYR A 384 4.59 -18.42 13.74
N GLY A 385 3.32 -18.47 13.42
CA GLY A 385 2.54 -19.71 13.31
C GLY A 385 1.95 -19.82 11.90
N TYR A 386 2.08 -21.01 11.33
CA TYR A 386 1.63 -21.30 9.97
C TYR A 386 0.52 -22.35 9.98
N ASP A 387 -0.39 -22.29 9.01
CA ASP A 387 -1.34 -23.36 8.75
C ASP A 387 -0.69 -24.52 7.97
N ALA A 388 -1.46 -25.59 7.72
CA ALA A 388 -1.00 -26.76 6.98
C ALA A 388 -0.61 -26.48 5.52
N ARG A 389 -1.03 -25.35 4.95
CA ARG A 389 -0.68 -24.89 3.59
C ARG A 389 0.53 -23.95 3.58
N GLY A 390 1.06 -23.64 4.77
CA GLY A 390 2.20 -22.74 4.95
C GLY A 390 1.82 -21.26 4.85
N ASN A 391 0.57 -20.88 5.09
CA ASN A 391 0.16 -19.50 5.26
C ASN A 391 0.43 -19.03 6.68
N LEU A 392 0.97 -17.81 6.83
CA LEU A 392 1.18 -17.21 8.14
C LEU A 392 -0.18 -16.88 8.77
N VAL A 393 -0.56 -17.59 9.82
CA VAL A 393 -1.86 -17.44 10.49
C VAL A 393 -1.78 -16.81 11.88
N ARG A 394 -0.57 -16.68 12.42
CA ARG A 394 -0.35 -16.06 13.71
C ARG A 394 1.01 -15.42 13.76
N TYR A 395 1.10 -14.20 14.29
CA TYR A 395 2.38 -13.68 14.70
C TYR A 395 2.26 -12.72 15.90
N TYR A 396 3.30 -12.65 16.71
CA TYR A 396 3.48 -11.70 17.78
C TYR A 396 4.97 -11.47 18.03
N CYS A 397 5.26 -10.40 18.78
CA CYS A 397 6.60 -10.06 19.19
C CYS A 397 6.66 -10.02 20.73
N SER A 398 7.80 -10.33 21.30
CA SER A 398 8.12 -10.18 22.73
C SER A 398 9.42 -9.40 22.88
N GLU A 399 9.55 -8.63 23.97
CA GLU A 399 10.78 -7.94 24.32
C GLU A 399 11.25 -8.42 25.69
N ASN A 400 12.50 -8.92 25.74
CA ASN A 400 13.07 -9.49 26.97
C ASN A 400 12.18 -10.54 27.65
N GLY A 401 11.43 -11.32 26.82
CA GLY A 401 10.44 -12.28 27.27
C GLY A 401 9.14 -11.69 27.81
N ARG A 402 8.94 -10.35 27.75
CA ARG A 402 7.72 -9.66 28.17
C ARG A 402 6.78 -9.43 26.99
N LEU A 403 5.48 -9.55 27.25
CA LEU A 403 4.42 -9.48 26.23
C LEU A 403 3.45 -8.31 26.48
N ASP A 404 3.58 -7.61 27.60
CA ASP A 404 2.56 -6.69 28.12
C ASP A 404 2.21 -5.51 27.19
N SER A 405 3.09 -5.19 26.24
CA SER A 405 2.90 -4.10 25.28
C SER A 405 2.57 -4.56 23.86
N TYR A 406 2.55 -5.88 23.61
CA TYR A 406 2.47 -6.42 22.26
C TYR A 406 1.14 -7.07 21.94
N ASP A 407 0.82 -7.07 20.66
CA ASP A 407 -0.40 -7.64 20.11
C ASP A 407 -0.10 -8.98 19.42
N ILE A 408 -1.04 -9.90 19.52
CA ILE A 408 -1.07 -11.08 18.67
C ILE A 408 -1.98 -10.78 17.50
N LYS A 409 -1.44 -10.91 16.29
CA LYS A 409 -2.24 -10.88 15.07
C LYS A 409 -2.53 -12.32 14.64
N THR A 410 -3.80 -12.56 14.31
CA THR A 410 -4.27 -13.87 13.88
C THR A 410 -5.03 -13.76 12.57
N LEU A 411 -4.89 -14.82 11.73
CA LEU A 411 -5.73 -15.08 10.58
C LEU A 411 -6.44 -16.41 10.76
N GLU A 412 -7.75 -16.40 10.56
CA GLU A 412 -8.54 -17.61 10.36
C GLU A 412 -8.86 -17.72 8.86
N ILE A 413 -8.45 -18.81 8.22
CA ILE A 413 -8.62 -19.02 6.78
C ILE A 413 -9.54 -20.22 6.56
N GLU A 414 -10.65 -20.00 5.85
CA GLU A 414 -11.51 -21.05 5.32
C GLU A 414 -11.22 -21.20 3.83
N TYR A 415 -10.98 -22.41 3.38
CA TYR A 415 -10.69 -22.71 1.98
C TYR A 415 -11.91 -23.31 1.29
N PHE A 416 -11.98 -23.17 -0.03
CA PHE A 416 -12.90 -23.98 -0.82
C PHE A 416 -12.47 -25.44 -0.77
N ASP A 417 -13.43 -26.36 -0.69
CA ASP A 417 -13.16 -27.80 -0.76
C ASP A 417 -12.69 -28.20 -2.16
N ALA A 418 -11.75 -29.16 -2.22
CA ALA A 418 -11.22 -29.65 -3.50
C ALA A 418 -12.26 -30.37 -4.38
N GLU A 419 -13.34 -30.89 -3.76
CA GLU A 419 -14.40 -31.66 -4.44
C GLU A 419 -15.52 -30.76 -5.01
N GLU A 420 -15.59 -29.50 -4.68
CA GLU A 420 -16.56 -28.56 -5.28
C GLU A 420 -16.15 -28.06 -6.69
N SER A 421 -15.13 -28.66 -7.31
CA SER A 421 -14.71 -28.36 -8.68
C SER A 421 -15.43 -29.25 -9.69
N VAL A 422 -16.69 -28.94 -9.99
CA VAL A 422 -17.40 -29.44 -11.18
C VAL A 422 -18.09 -28.28 -11.88
#